data_aa39da9b6974e493c57f371b2ef8932f
#
_entry.id   aa39da9b6974e493c57f371b2ef8932f
#
_cell.length_a   1.000
_cell.length_b   1.000
_cell.length_c   1.000
_cell.angle_alpha   90.00
_cell.angle_beta   90.00
_cell.angle_gamma   90.00
#
_symmetry.space_group_name_H-M   'P 1'
#
loop_
_entity.id
_entity.type
_entity.pdbx_description
1 polymer ?
#
loop_
_entity_poly.entity_id
_entity_poly.type
_entity_poly.pdbx_seq_one_letter_code
_entity_poly.pdbx_strand_id
1 'polypeptide(L)'
;MSFSYDAKTEVAQTPLPEQECCARAELSALFRTCGQLSLENGNYAIELVTDLANLFPRINGLVKMLKPDFDELTFTKEERQNQSVRYHIGFPAEITKDLLVDCYVFRSFADGEFEQINGITRQVVENECCIKSFIKGAFLGCASANIVIKDINNLKKHTGGYHLEFVFNSSNLAGDFVHLLSSHGISAKTMQRKKLWVTYIKEAELVSDLLAVVGANNAVLTLQNEFAVREVRNQLNRQLNCINSNIEKMVTASLKQIEAIEYISEKVGLDTLPPTLYELCLLRLANPEENYENLARLMTEPLTKSGVNHRLRKIIKIANELKEKEPKENGEEIETDVEIKIEEEKTEEKKEPEFPVMEDFGRW
;
A
#
# COMPACT_ATOMS: atom_id res chain seq x y z
N MET A 1 -7.11 5.90 -17.75
CA MET A 1 -7.67 4.54 -17.56
C MET A 1 -7.27 4.04 -16.18
N SER A 2 -7.82 2.94 -15.68
CA SER A 2 -7.43 2.44 -14.35
C SER A 2 -6.19 1.57 -14.47
N PHE A 3 -5.36 1.52 -13.42
CA PHE A 3 -4.19 0.63 -13.36
C PHE A 3 -4.53 -0.82 -13.72
N SER A 4 -5.68 -1.32 -13.24
CA SER A 4 -6.14 -2.69 -13.53
C SER A 4 -6.39 -2.91 -15.03
N TYR A 5 -6.99 -1.94 -15.71
CA TYR A 5 -7.27 -2.01 -17.14
C TYR A 5 -5.97 -1.97 -17.96
N ASP A 6 -5.05 -1.08 -17.59
CA ASP A 6 -3.77 -0.92 -18.29
C ASP A 6 -2.90 -2.18 -18.15
N ALA A 7 -2.82 -2.76 -16.94
CA ALA A 7 -2.12 -4.02 -16.70
C ALA A 7 -2.74 -5.21 -17.47
N LYS A 8 -4.07 -5.33 -17.49
CA LYS A 8 -4.75 -6.38 -18.30
C LYS A 8 -4.52 -6.20 -19.80
N THR A 9 -4.54 -4.95 -20.28
CA THR A 9 -4.26 -4.63 -21.69
C THR A 9 -2.84 -5.06 -22.06
N GLU A 10 -1.87 -4.78 -21.21
CA GLU A 10 -0.49 -5.22 -21.41
C GLU A 10 -0.38 -6.75 -21.48
N VAL A 11 -0.99 -7.46 -20.52
CA VAL A 11 -0.96 -8.93 -20.47
C VAL A 11 -1.65 -9.55 -21.69
N ALA A 12 -2.77 -8.98 -22.14
CA ALA A 12 -3.48 -9.47 -23.34
C ALA A 12 -2.62 -9.35 -24.60
N GLN A 13 -1.69 -8.39 -24.66
CA GLN A 13 -0.78 -8.17 -25.79
C GLN A 13 0.54 -8.94 -25.69
N THR A 14 0.81 -9.67 -24.60
CA THR A 14 2.00 -10.53 -24.52
C THR A 14 1.94 -11.62 -25.60
N PRO A 15 3.10 -12.13 -26.07
CA PRO A 15 3.12 -13.23 -27.02
C PRO A 15 2.26 -14.41 -26.58
N LEU A 16 1.67 -15.10 -27.54
CA LEU A 16 0.99 -16.36 -27.26
C LEU A 16 1.99 -17.40 -26.74
N PRO A 17 1.54 -18.37 -25.92
CA PRO A 17 2.42 -19.44 -25.47
C PRO A 17 2.88 -20.30 -26.66
N GLU A 18 4.07 -20.85 -26.58
CA GLU A 18 4.61 -21.72 -27.62
C GLU A 18 4.00 -23.13 -27.60
N GLN A 19 3.52 -23.55 -26.42
CA GLN A 19 3.04 -24.91 -26.19
C GLN A 19 1.52 -24.97 -26.06
N GLU A 20 0.88 -25.97 -26.69
CA GLU A 20 -0.56 -26.20 -26.57
C GLU A 20 -1.04 -26.41 -25.14
N CYS A 21 -0.24 -27.09 -24.29
CA CYS A 21 -0.59 -27.26 -22.86
C CYS A 21 -0.77 -25.93 -22.12
N CYS A 22 0.02 -24.91 -22.46
CA CYS A 22 -0.11 -23.56 -21.91
C CYS A 22 -1.34 -22.84 -22.47
N ALA A 23 -1.62 -22.99 -23.78
CA ALA A 23 -2.84 -22.45 -24.38
C ALA A 23 -4.09 -23.07 -23.73
N ARG A 24 -4.07 -24.39 -23.51
CA ARG A 24 -5.14 -25.12 -22.80
C ARG A 24 -5.34 -24.62 -21.38
N ALA A 25 -4.26 -24.39 -20.63
CA ALA A 25 -4.32 -23.88 -19.26
C ALA A 25 -4.89 -22.45 -19.19
N GLU A 26 -4.47 -21.58 -20.10
CA GLU A 26 -4.96 -20.20 -20.15
C GLU A 26 -6.45 -20.15 -20.53
N LEU A 27 -6.88 -20.90 -21.55
CA LEU A 27 -8.30 -21.02 -21.92
C LEU A 27 -9.14 -21.63 -20.80
N SER A 28 -8.63 -22.68 -20.12
CA SER A 28 -9.30 -23.27 -18.96
C SER A 28 -9.64 -22.24 -17.89
N ALA A 29 -8.68 -21.35 -17.57
CA ALA A 29 -8.89 -20.28 -16.62
C ALA A 29 -9.93 -19.26 -17.12
N LEU A 30 -9.85 -18.84 -18.38
CA LEU A 30 -10.81 -17.89 -18.98
C LEU A 30 -12.23 -18.46 -18.99
N PHE A 31 -12.44 -19.72 -19.41
CA PHE A 31 -13.75 -20.35 -19.37
C PHE A 31 -14.36 -20.39 -17.96
N ARG A 32 -13.55 -20.61 -16.94
CA ARG A 32 -13.98 -20.69 -15.54
C ARG A 32 -14.25 -19.34 -14.89
N THR A 33 -13.63 -18.26 -15.38
CA THR A 33 -13.65 -16.95 -14.73
C THR A 33 -14.57 -15.93 -15.39
N CYS A 34 -14.67 -15.95 -16.73
CA CYS A 34 -15.52 -15.03 -17.47
C CYS A 34 -16.43 -15.74 -18.49
N GLY A 35 -16.43 -17.08 -18.51
CA GLY A 35 -17.30 -17.87 -19.38
C GLY A 35 -18.74 -17.96 -18.87
N GLN A 36 -19.69 -17.82 -19.79
CA GLN A 36 -21.12 -18.06 -19.58
C GLN A 36 -21.56 -19.17 -20.51
N LEU A 37 -21.96 -20.28 -19.91
CA LEU A 37 -22.43 -21.46 -20.67
C LEU A 37 -23.94 -21.33 -20.91
N SER A 38 -24.34 -21.56 -22.13
CA SER A 38 -25.74 -21.67 -22.55
C SER A 38 -26.03 -22.97 -23.24
N LEU A 39 -27.28 -23.36 -23.29
CA LEU A 39 -27.76 -24.53 -24.07
C LEU A 39 -28.64 -24.03 -25.19
N GLU A 40 -28.17 -24.13 -26.44
CA GLU A 40 -28.86 -23.66 -27.63
C GLU A 40 -29.22 -24.85 -28.53
N ASN A 41 -30.51 -25.07 -28.76
CA ASN A 41 -31.00 -26.17 -29.56
C ASN A 41 -30.44 -27.55 -29.17
N GLY A 42 -30.19 -27.78 -27.87
CA GLY A 42 -29.63 -29.02 -27.36
C GLY A 42 -28.10 -29.11 -27.42
N ASN A 43 -27.42 -28.09 -27.92
CA ASN A 43 -25.97 -28.01 -27.99
C ASN A 43 -25.43 -26.98 -26.98
N TYR A 44 -24.25 -27.24 -26.43
CA TYR A 44 -23.57 -26.31 -25.56
C TYR A 44 -22.92 -25.18 -26.37
N ALA A 45 -23.20 -23.94 -26.01
CA ALA A 45 -22.50 -22.78 -26.49
C ALA A 45 -21.87 -22.04 -25.28
N ILE A 46 -20.70 -21.48 -25.45
CA ILE A 46 -20.05 -20.67 -24.41
C ILE A 46 -19.73 -19.28 -24.95
N GLU A 47 -19.93 -18.29 -24.11
CA GLU A 47 -19.61 -16.90 -24.39
C GLU A 47 -18.66 -16.38 -23.29
N LEU A 48 -17.54 -15.76 -23.66
CA LEU A 48 -16.70 -15.04 -22.71
C LEU A 48 -17.09 -13.56 -22.69
N VAL A 49 -17.37 -13.05 -21.52
CA VAL A 49 -17.79 -11.65 -21.31
C VAL A 49 -16.68 -10.88 -20.62
N THR A 50 -16.21 -9.81 -21.28
CA THR A 50 -15.07 -9.02 -20.81
C THR A 50 -15.28 -7.53 -21.06
N ASP A 51 -14.59 -6.67 -20.30
CA ASP A 51 -14.46 -5.23 -20.54
C ASP A 51 -13.22 -4.87 -21.41
N LEU A 52 -12.44 -5.87 -21.82
CA LEU A 52 -11.16 -5.73 -22.50
C LEU A 52 -11.25 -6.14 -23.98
N ALA A 53 -11.30 -5.16 -24.89
CA ALA A 53 -11.37 -5.44 -26.34
C ALA A 53 -10.16 -6.26 -26.86
N ASN A 54 -8.98 -5.99 -26.32
CA ASN A 54 -7.73 -6.64 -26.75
C ASN A 54 -7.64 -8.12 -26.33
N LEU A 55 -8.62 -8.62 -25.59
CA LEU A 55 -8.67 -10.04 -25.23
C LEU A 55 -9.10 -10.93 -26.39
N PHE A 56 -9.92 -10.41 -27.33
CA PHE A 56 -10.39 -11.18 -28.49
C PHE A 56 -9.26 -11.77 -29.36
N PRO A 57 -8.30 -10.98 -29.86
CA PRO A 57 -7.20 -11.52 -30.66
C PRO A 57 -6.41 -12.62 -29.94
N ARG A 58 -6.21 -12.44 -28.62
CA ARG A 58 -5.50 -13.43 -27.80
C ARG A 58 -6.28 -14.73 -27.72
N ILE A 59 -7.57 -14.67 -27.36
CA ILE A 59 -8.42 -15.87 -27.24
C ILE A 59 -8.51 -16.58 -28.58
N ASN A 60 -8.73 -15.85 -29.67
CA ASN A 60 -8.80 -16.43 -31.01
C ASN A 60 -7.48 -17.12 -31.37
N GLY A 61 -6.33 -16.54 -31.03
CA GLY A 61 -5.03 -17.16 -31.20
C GLY A 61 -4.84 -18.45 -30.39
N LEU A 62 -5.26 -18.44 -29.10
CA LEU A 62 -5.20 -19.63 -28.23
C LEU A 62 -6.09 -20.78 -28.78
N VAL A 63 -7.29 -20.44 -29.27
CA VAL A 63 -8.18 -21.44 -29.89
C VAL A 63 -7.57 -22.03 -31.16
N LYS A 64 -6.99 -21.23 -32.04
CA LYS A 64 -6.29 -21.67 -33.24
C LYS A 64 -5.10 -22.60 -32.96
N MET A 65 -4.44 -22.44 -31.82
CA MET A 65 -3.40 -23.41 -31.40
C MET A 65 -3.95 -24.78 -31.07
N LEU A 66 -5.17 -24.90 -30.54
CA LEU A 66 -5.81 -26.16 -30.18
C LEU A 66 -6.68 -26.74 -31.32
N LYS A 67 -7.23 -25.89 -32.16
CA LYS A 67 -8.13 -26.20 -33.26
C LYS A 67 -7.68 -25.40 -34.51
N PRO A 68 -6.61 -25.85 -35.21
CA PRO A 68 -6.03 -25.11 -36.33
C PRO A 68 -7.00 -24.87 -37.49
N ASP A 69 -7.92 -25.81 -37.71
CA ASP A 69 -8.90 -25.77 -38.81
C ASP A 69 -10.10 -24.87 -38.52
N PHE A 70 -10.17 -24.28 -37.33
CA PHE A 70 -11.26 -23.37 -36.94
C PHE A 70 -11.01 -21.95 -37.47
N ASP A 71 -12.01 -21.36 -38.13
CA ASP A 71 -11.87 -20.07 -38.80
C ASP A 71 -11.76 -18.91 -37.80
N GLU A 72 -12.85 -18.55 -37.10
CA GLU A 72 -12.89 -17.40 -36.22
C GLU A 72 -14.06 -17.46 -35.21
N LEU A 73 -13.80 -16.91 -34.00
CA LEU A 73 -14.82 -16.72 -33.00
C LEU A 73 -15.69 -15.49 -33.31
N THR A 74 -16.93 -15.48 -32.83
CA THR A 74 -17.77 -14.28 -32.93
C THR A 74 -17.34 -13.23 -31.93
N PHE A 75 -17.37 -11.95 -32.34
CA PHE A 75 -17.03 -10.81 -31.50
C PHE A 75 -18.07 -9.74 -31.60
N THR A 76 -18.75 -9.42 -30.48
CA THR A 76 -19.77 -8.40 -30.43
C THR A 76 -19.53 -7.40 -29.31
N LYS A 77 -20.04 -6.19 -29.45
CA LYS A 77 -19.91 -5.09 -28.51
C LYS A 77 -21.27 -4.70 -27.97
N GLU A 78 -21.43 -4.65 -26.65
CA GLU A 78 -22.60 -4.14 -25.94
C GLU A 78 -22.27 -2.81 -25.26
N GLU A 79 -23.02 -1.75 -25.58
CA GLU A 79 -22.94 -0.47 -24.86
C GLU A 79 -24.02 -0.41 -23.80
N ARG A 80 -23.63 -0.16 -22.53
CA ARG A 80 -24.54 -0.06 -21.41
C ARG A 80 -24.95 1.38 -21.12
N GLN A 81 -26.07 1.55 -20.43
CA GLN A 81 -26.62 2.87 -20.07
C GLN A 81 -25.65 3.77 -19.29
N ASN A 82 -24.68 3.21 -18.56
CA ASN A 82 -23.66 3.93 -17.81
C ASN A 82 -22.39 4.24 -18.61
N GLN A 83 -22.43 4.15 -19.95
CA GLN A 83 -21.30 4.33 -20.86
C GLN A 83 -20.17 3.27 -20.70
N SER A 84 -20.38 2.22 -19.91
CA SER A 84 -19.46 1.10 -19.89
C SER A 84 -19.68 0.19 -21.10
N VAL A 85 -18.58 -0.29 -21.66
CA VAL A 85 -18.60 -1.21 -22.81
C VAL A 85 -18.31 -2.60 -22.33
N ARG A 86 -19.07 -3.58 -22.84
CA ARG A 86 -18.75 -5.01 -22.72
C ARG A 86 -18.54 -5.62 -24.08
N TYR A 87 -17.64 -6.58 -24.11
CA TYR A 87 -17.32 -7.37 -25.28
C TYR A 87 -17.72 -8.81 -25.03
N HIS A 88 -18.34 -9.41 -26.01
CA HIS A 88 -18.83 -10.78 -26.00
C HIS A 88 -18.07 -11.58 -27.06
N ILE A 89 -17.42 -12.66 -26.66
CA ILE A 89 -16.65 -13.54 -27.51
C ILE A 89 -17.36 -14.88 -27.50
N GLY A 90 -18.09 -15.19 -28.58
CA GLY A 90 -18.91 -16.38 -28.68
C GLY A 90 -18.17 -17.53 -29.36
N PHE A 91 -18.32 -18.72 -28.79
CA PHE A 91 -17.79 -19.96 -29.30
C PHE A 91 -18.95 -20.78 -29.90
N PRO A 92 -18.87 -21.15 -31.19
CA PRO A 92 -19.92 -21.92 -31.80
C PRO A 92 -20.02 -23.32 -31.19
N ALA A 93 -21.22 -23.90 -31.28
CA ALA A 93 -21.52 -25.17 -30.62
C ALA A 93 -20.66 -26.33 -31.11
N GLU A 94 -20.21 -26.30 -32.38
CA GLU A 94 -19.40 -27.35 -33.02
C GLU A 94 -18.08 -27.59 -32.29
N ILE A 95 -17.45 -26.55 -31.75
CA ILE A 95 -16.15 -26.65 -31.07
C ILE A 95 -16.25 -26.55 -29.54
N THR A 96 -17.36 -26.01 -29.03
CA THR A 96 -17.50 -25.68 -27.61
C THR A 96 -17.32 -26.90 -26.71
N LYS A 97 -18.03 -28.00 -27.01
CA LYS A 97 -17.98 -29.23 -26.20
C LYS A 97 -16.57 -29.81 -26.15
N ASP A 98 -15.91 -29.89 -27.28
CA ASP A 98 -14.56 -30.44 -27.41
C ASP A 98 -13.55 -29.55 -26.69
N LEU A 99 -13.62 -28.22 -26.85
CA LEU A 99 -12.73 -27.29 -26.16
C LEU A 99 -12.90 -27.32 -24.63
N LEU A 100 -14.14 -27.43 -24.15
CA LEU A 100 -14.40 -27.54 -22.72
C LEU A 100 -13.83 -28.82 -22.11
N VAL A 101 -13.86 -29.93 -22.86
CA VAL A 101 -13.24 -31.20 -22.45
C VAL A 101 -11.71 -31.11 -22.57
N ASP A 102 -11.18 -30.63 -23.69
CA ASP A 102 -9.73 -30.43 -23.90
C ASP A 102 -9.09 -29.53 -22.86
N CYS A 103 -9.81 -28.49 -22.44
CA CYS A 103 -9.39 -27.54 -21.39
C CYS A 103 -9.72 -28.02 -19.96
N TYR A 104 -10.18 -29.25 -19.78
CA TYR A 104 -10.54 -29.86 -18.50
C TYR A 104 -11.55 -29.01 -17.67
N VAL A 105 -12.43 -28.30 -18.35
CA VAL A 105 -13.54 -27.58 -17.71
C VAL A 105 -14.71 -28.51 -17.47
N PHE A 106 -14.92 -29.42 -18.40
CA PHE A 106 -15.90 -30.50 -18.33
C PHE A 106 -15.24 -31.85 -18.57
N ARG A 107 -15.89 -32.91 -18.11
CA ARG A 107 -15.60 -34.28 -18.50
C ARG A 107 -16.77 -34.84 -19.27
N SER A 108 -16.48 -35.68 -20.29
CA SER A 108 -17.46 -36.44 -21.04
C SER A 108 -17.32 -37.90 -20.67
N PHE A 109 -18.44 -38.56 -20.40
CA PHE A 109 -18.50 -39.99 -20.09
C PHE A 109 -18.94 -40.79 -21.30
N ALA A 110 -18.72 -42.12 -21.28
CA ALA A 110 -19.04 -43.02 -22.36
C ALA A 110 -20.55 -43.13 -22.63
N ASP A 111 -21.39 -42.87 -21.63
CA ASP A 111 -22.86 -42.81 -21.71
C ASP A 111 -23.38 -41.50 -22.30
N GLY A 112 -22.49 -40.56 -22.62
CA GLY A 112 -22.83 -39.23 -23.16
C GLY A 112 -23.06 -38.17 -22.12
N GLU A 113 -22.96 -38.49 -20.80
CA GLU A 113 -23.04 -37.49 -19.73
C GLU A 113 -21.90 -36.48 -19.87
N PHE A 114 -22.22 -35.23 -19.56
CA PHE A 114 -21.30 -34.07 -19.64
C PHE A 114 -21.36 -33.28 -18.34
N GLU A 115 -20.31 -33.42 -17.52
CA GLU A 115 -20.27 -32.91 -16.16
C GLU A 115 -19.19 -31.83 -16.01
N GLN A 116 -19.54 -30.74 -15.35
CA GLN A 116 -18.60 -29.68 -15.03
C GLN A 116 -17.62 -30.12 -13.93
N ILE A 117 -16.33 -29.89 -14.17
CA ILE A 117 -15.28 -30.17 -13.20
C ILE A 117 -15.17 -29.00 -12.23
N ASN A 118 -15.46 -29.23 -10.96
CA ASN A 118 -15.32 -28.26 -9.89
C ASN A 118 -13.85 -28.17 -9.42
N GLY A 119 -13.26 -26.97 -9.50
CA GLY A 119 -11.87 -26.75 -9.11
C GLY A 119 -10.88 -26.81 -10.28
N ILE A 120 -9.58 -26.91 -9.99
CA ILE A 120 -8.47 -26.96 -10.97
C ILE A 120 -7.90 -28.37 -10.96
N THR A 121 -7.98 -29.05 -12.10
CA THR A 121 -7.42 -30.42 -12.22
C THR A 121 -5.91 -30.37 -12.38
N ARG A 122 -5.22 -31.40 -11.87
CA ARG A 122 -3.75 -31.50 -11.97
C ARG A 122 -3.27 -31.47 -13.43
N GLN A 123 -4.03 -32.08 -14.35
CA GLN A 123 -3.68 -32.16 -15.78
C GLN A 123 -3.57 -30.76 -16.42
N VAL A 124 -4.36 -29.77 -15.99
CA VAL A 124 -4.30 -28.40 -16.52
C VAL A 124 -3.05 -27.66 -16.06
N VAL A 125 -2.55 -27.98 -14.87
CA VAL A 125 -1.46 -27.27 -14.18
C VAL A 125 -0.29 -28.21 -13.85
N GLU A 126 -0.05 -29.19 -14.71
CA GLU A 126 0.97 -30.21 -14.50
C GLU A 126 2.41 -29.62 -14.51
N ASN A 127 2.65 -28.68 -15.42
CA ASN A 127 3.95 -28.04 -15.58
C ASN A 127 3.93 -26.60 -15.07
N GLU A 128 5.09 -26.08 -14.66
CA GLU A 128 5.24 -24.69 -14.18
C GLU A 128 4.77 -23.67 -15.24
N CYS A 129 5.04 -23.93 -16.54
CA CYS A 129 4.56 -23.08 -17.63
C CYS A 129 3.03 -23.05 -17.72
N CYS A 130 2.36 -24.18 -17.47
CA CYS A 130 0.89 -24.27 -17.45
C CYS A 130 0.30 -23.54 -16.25
N ILE A 131 0.97 -23.60 -15.07
CA ILE A 131 0.56 -22.84 -13.89
C ILE A 131 0.57 -21.33 -14.18
N LYS A 132 1.68 -20.81 -14.74
CA LYS A 132 1.80 -19.39 -15.13
C LYS A 132 0.73 -18.99 -16.14
N SER A 133 0.44 -19.85 -17.11
CA SER A 133 -0.60 -19.63 -18.13
C SER A 133 -1.99 -19.62 -17.51
N PHE A 134 -2.28 -20.53 -16.57
CA PHE A 134 -3.56 -20.54 -15.85
C PHE A 134 -3.75 -19.25 -15.02
N ILE A 135 -2.71 -18.84 -14.27
CA ILE A 135 -2.73 -17.58 -13.49
C ILE A 135 -2.97 -16.38 -14.43
N LYS A 136 -2.32 -16.37 -15.61
CA LYS A 136 -2.52 -15.33 -16.63
C LYS A 136 -3.97 -15.30 -17.13
N GLY A 137 -4.56 -16.43 -17.47
CA GLY A 137 -5.96 -16.51 -17.87
C GLY A 137 -6.92 -16.04 -16.77
N ALA A 138 -6.69 -16.45 -15.52
CA ALA A 138 -7.48 -15.99 -14.38
C ALA A 138 -7.33 -14.47 -14.16
N PHE A 139 -6.11 -13.93 -14.31
CA PHE A 139 -5.87 -12.49 -14.23
C PHE A 139 -6.66 -11.71 -15.28
N LEU A 140 -6.64 -12.15 -16.52
CA LEU A 140 -7.39 -11.53 -17.62
C LEU A 140 -8.91 -11.64 -17.40
N GLY A 141 -9.39 -12.81 -16.92
CA GLY A 141 -10.81 -13.10 -16.80
C GLY A 141 -11.49 -12.43 -15.60
N CYS A 142 -10.89 -12.49 -14.42
CA CYS A 142 -11.59 -12.08 -13.20
C CYS A 142 -10.79 -11.21 -12.20
N ALA A 143 -9.53 -10.86 -12.50
CA ALA A 143 -8.77 -10.02 -11.60
C ALA A 143 -9.23 -8.56 -11.62
N SER A 144 -9.11 -7.89 -10.49
CA SER A 144 -9.25 -6.44 -10.33
C SER A 144 -8.18 -5.91 -9.40
N ALA A 145 -7.46 -4.88 -9.84
CA ALA A 145 -6.41 -4.23 -9.06
C ALA A 145 -6.86 -2.82 -8.66
N ASN A 146 -7.04 -2.60 -7.37
CA ASN A 146 -7.27 -1.27 -6.81
C ASN A 146 -5.96 -0.73 -6.24
N ILE A 147 -5.19 -0.10 -7.11
CA ILE A 147 -3.90 0.50 -6.81
C ILE A 147 -3.99 1.97 -7.17
N VAL A 148 -3.86 2.83 -6.17
CA VAL A 148 -3.88 4.27 -6.37
C VAL A 148 -2.47 4.74 -6.69
N ILE A 149 -2.20 4.97 -7.97
CA ILE A 149 -0.97 5.63 -8.44
C ILE A 149 -1.18 7.13 -8.24
N LYS A 150 -0.26 7.76 -7.52
CA LYS A 150 -0.37 9.19 -7.18
C LYS A 150 0.42 10.03 -8.15
N ASP A 151 -0.22 11.07 -8.66
CA ASP A 151 0.50 12.20 -9.25
C ASP A 151 1.38 12.86 -8.17
N ILE A 152 2.65 13.10 -8.48
CA ILE A 152 3.64 13.72 -7.58
C ILE A 152 3.13 15.07 -7.03
N ASN A 153 2.27 15.73 -7.79
CA ASN A 153 1.70 17.04 -7.47
C ASN A 153 0.47 17.01 -6.54
N ASN A 154 -0.06 15.84 -6.19
CA ASN A 154 -1.27 15.74 -5.39
C ASN A 154 -0.96 15.26 -3.96
N LEU A 155 -0.69 16.23 -3.08
CA LEU A 155 -0.25 16.02 -1.68
C LEU A 155 -1.37 15.56 -0.71
N LYS A 156 -2.60 15.33 -1.18
CA LYS A 156 -3.69 14.91 -0.29
C LYS A 156 -3.41 13.49 0.24
N LYS A 157 -3.50 13.35 1.57
CA LYS A 157 -3.40 12.07 2.29
C LYS A 157 -4.43 11.07 1.77
N HIS A 158 -4.03 10.18 0.86
CA HIS A 158 -4.83 9.01 0.53
C HIS A 158 -4.16 7.78 1.14
N THR A 159 -4.86 7.12 2.03
CA THR A 159 -4.49 5.88 2.71
C THR A 159 -4.79 4.64 1.85
N GLY A 160 -4.73 4.76 0.53
CA GLY A 160 -4.94 3.64 -0.38
C GLY A 160 -3.81 2.62 -0.27
N GLY A 161 -4.15 1.39 0.13
CA GLY A 161 -3.27 0.22 0.09
C GLY A 161 -3.19 -0.37 -1.32
N TYR A 162 -2.36 -1.40 -1.45
CA TYR A 162 -2.34 -2.27 -2.63
C TYR A 162 -3.39 -3.36 -2.43
N HIS A 163 -4.27 -3.55 -3.40
CA HIS A 163 -5.30 -4.57 -3.34
C HIS A 163 -5.53 -5.17 -4.72
N LEU A 164 -5.17 -6.42 -4.86
CA LEU A 164 -5.45 -7.22 -6.05
C LEU A 164 -6.40 -8.34 -5.65
N GLU A 165 -7.52 -8.46 -6.33
CA GLU A 165 -8.54 -9.48 -6.07
C GLU A 165 -8.91 -10.27 -7.33
N PHE A 166 -9.25 -11.54 -7.13
CA PHE A 166 -9.82 -12.44 -8.11
C PHE A 166 -11.18 -12.89 -7.61
N VAL A 167 -12.19 -12.86 -8.46
CA VAL A 167 -13.58 -13.18 -8.08
C VAL A 167 -14.00 -14.49 -8.74
N PHE A 168 -14.37 -15.48 -7.92
CA PHE A 168 -14.76 -16.83 -8.37
C PHE A 168 -16.20 -17.15 -7.95
N ASN A 169 -16.86 -17.99 -8.74
CA ASN A 169 -18.21 -18.49 -8.46
C ASN A 169 -18.19 -19.75 -7.55
N SER A 170 -17.02 -20.40 -7.41
CA SER A 170 -16.86 -21.67 -6.68
C SER A 170 -15.82 -21.55 -5.57
N SER A 171 -16.11 -22.11 -4.38
CA SER A 171 -15.17 -22.24 -3.28
C SER A 171 -13.98 -23.12 -3.62
N ASN A 172 -14.23 -24.21 -4.34
CA ASN A 172 -13.17 -25.16 -4.74
C ASN A 172 -12.18 -24.49 -5.69
N LEU A 173 -12.70 -23.77 -6.70
CA LEU A 173 -11.85 -23.03 -7.63
C LEU A 173 -11.01 -21.96 -6.92
N ALA A 174 -11.60 -21.23 -5.97
CA ALA A 174 -10.89 -20.22 -5.17
C ALA A 174 -9.81 -20.85 -4.27
N GLY A 175 -10.11 -21.99 -3.63
CA GLY A 175 -9.17 -22.73 -2.79
C GLY A 175 -7.99 -23.29 -3.61
N ASP A 176 -8.27 -23.96 -4.73
CA ASP A 176 -7.24 -24.49 -5.62
C ASP A 176 -6.36 -23.38 -6.19
N PHE A 177 -6.96 -22.20 -6.49
CA PHE A 177 -6.22 -21.06 -7.00
C PHE A 177 -5.27 -20.47 -5.93
N VAL A 178 -5.65 -20.46 -4.66
CA VAL A 178 -4.74 -20.07 -3.55
C VAL A 178 -3.56 -21.04 -3.47
N HIS A 179 -3.80 -22.34 -3.58
CA HIS A 179 -2.72 -23.34 -3.59
C HIS A 179 -1.78 -23.14 -4.79
N LEU A 180 -2.36 -22.82 -5.95
CA LEU A 180 -1.60 -22.53 -7.16
C LEU A 180 -0.69 -21.30 -7.00
N LEU A 181 -1.21 -20.21 -6.44
CA LEU A 181 -0.42 -19.02 -6.14
C LEU A 181 0.68 -19.31 -5.10
N SER A 182 0.34 -20.08 -4.08
CA SER A 182 1.30 -20.46 -3.02
C SER A 182 2.48 -21.26 -3.56
N SER A 183 2.28 -22.12 -4.57
CA SER A 183 3.36 -22.88 -5.24
C SER A 183 4.36 -21.97 -5.96
N HIS A 184 3.99 -20.71 -6.22
CA HIS A 184 4.85 -19.66 -6.79
C HIS A 184 5.29 -18.61 -5.76
N GLY A 185 5.18 -18.93 -4.46
CA GLY A 185 5.60 -18.03 -3.39
C GLY A 185 4.63 -16.87 -3.13
N ILE A 186 3.47 -16.84 -3.80
CA ILE A 186 2.49 -15.75 -3.68
C ILE A 186 1.44 -16.15 -2.65
N SER A 187 1.51 -15.55 -1.46
CA SER A 187 0.52 -15.75 -0.40
C SER A 187 -0.75 -14.94 -0.68
N ALA A 188 -1.89 -15.62 -0.79
CA ALA A 188 -3.19 -15.00 -0.99
C ALA A 188 -4.19 -15.47 0.06
N LYS A 189 -5.19 -14.63 0.37
CA LYS A 189 -6.28 -14.97 1.30
C LYS A 189 -7.59 -15.07 0.55
N THR A 190 -8.49 -15.94 1.00
CA THR A 190 -9.81 -16.10 0.41
C THR A 190 -10.88 -15.72 1.42
N MET A 191 -11.92 -15.04 0.94
CA MET A 191 -13.11 -14.70 1.71
C MET A 191 -14.37 -14.85 0.87
N GLN A 192 -15.47 -15.19 1.51
CA GLN A 192 -16.77 -15.20 0.85
C GLN A 192 -17.39 -13.81 0.89
N ARG A 193 -17.83 -13.30 -0.28
CA ARG A 193 -18.57 -12.05 -0.42
C ARG A 193 -19.90 -12.34 -1.11
N LYS A 194 -20.98 -12.37 -0.35
CA LYS A 194 -22.30 -12.79 -0.83
C LYS A 194 -22.26 -14.23 -1.38
N LYS A 195 -22.56 -14.42 -2.67
CA LYS A 195 -22.53 -15.71 -3.38
C LYS A 195 -21.19 -16.00 -4.08
N LEU A 196 -20.23 -15.09 -4.01
CA LEU A 196 -18.94 -15.16 -4.69
C LEU A 196 -17.80 -15.40 -3.71
N TRP A 197 -16.71 -15.96 -4.18
CA TRP A 197 -15.47 -16.17 -3.46
C TRP A 197 -14.41 -15.23 -3.99
N VAL A 198 -13.80 -14.44 -3.09
CA VAL A 198 -12.79 -13.44 -3.45
C VAL A 198 -11.45 -13.88 -2.88
N THR A 199 -10.51 -14.18 -3.77
CA THR A 199 -9.11 -14.40 -3.41
C THR A 199 -8.37 -13.08 -3.60
N TYR A 200 -7.64 -12.62 -2.55
CA TYR A 200 -7.02 -11.31 -2.60
C TYR A 200 -5.60 -11.28 -2.03
N ILE A 201 -4.81 -10.32 -2.53
CA ILE A 201 -3.45 -10.01 -2.11
C ILE A 201 -3.40 -8.53 -1.74
N LYS A 202 -2.78 -8.21 -0.57
CA LYS A 202 -2.64 -6.83 -0.06
C LYS A 202 -1.20 -6.38 0.08
N GLU A 203 -0.27 -7.31 0.08
CA GLU A 203 1.14 -7.01 0.18
C GLU A 203 1.66 -6.53 -1.17
N ALA A 204 2.30 -5.36 -1.16
CA ALA A 204 2.75 -4.69 -2.36
C ALA A 204 3.75 -5.52 -3.18
N GLU A 205 4.67 -6.19 -2.50
CA GLU A 205 5.67 -7.06 -3.10
C GLU A 205 5.00 -8.25 -3.79
N LEU A 206 4.07 -8.94 -3.11
CA LEU A 206 3.35 -10.09 -3.69
C LEU A 206 2.45 -9.70 -4.88
N VAL A 207 1.89 -8.47 -4.87
CA VAL A 207 1.18 -7.93 -6.04
C VAL A 207 2.14 -7.73 -7.20
N SER A 208 3.34 -7.18 -6.95
CA SER A 208 4.38 -7.00 -7.96
C SER A 208 4.84 -8.36 -8.54
N ASP A 209 5.06 -9.36 -7.68
CA ASP A 209 5.45 -10.72 -8.09
C ASP A 209 4.38 -11.36 -8.98
N LEU A 210 3.11 -11.23 -8.61
CA LEU A 210 2.01 -11.75 -9.44
C LEU A 210 1.97 -11.06 -10.80
N LEU A 211 2.11 -9.74 -10.86
CA LEU A 211 2.16 -8.99 -12.11
C LEU A 211 3.35 -9.42 -12.99
N ALA A 212 4.50 -9.73 -12.39
CA ALA A 212 5.65 -10.28 -13.09
C ALA A 212 5.36 -11.69 -13.65
N VAL A 213 4.72 -12.56 -12.87
CA VAL A 213 4.32 -13.92 -13.31
C VAL A 213 3.39 -13.88 -14.53
N VAL A 214 2.44 -12.96 -14.57
CA VAL A 214 1.52 -12.82 -15.71
C VAL A 214 2.11 -12.05 -16.89
N GLY A 215 3.28 -11.41 -16.71
CA GLY A 215 3.99 -10.69 -17.76
C GLY A 215 3.58 -9.22 -17.91
N ALA A 216 3.03 -8.58 -16.86
CA ALA A 216 2.68 -7.17 -16.84
C ALA A 216 3.90 -6.30 -16.42
N ASN A 217 4.94 -6.29 -17.22
CA ASN A 217 6.23 -5.68 -16.88
C ASN A 217 6.15 -4.16 -16.67
N ASN A 218 5.37 -3.43 -17.47
CA ASN A 218 5.17 -1.99 -17.30
C ASN A 218 4.38 -1.69 -16.02
N ALA A 219 3.40 -2.53 -15.68
CA ALA A 219 2.67 -2.42 -14.42
C ALA A 219 3.60 -2.66 -13.22
N VAL A 220 4.53 -3.62 -13.30
CA VAL A 220 5.58 -3.86 -12.28
C VAL A 220 6.47 -2.62 -12.12
N LEU A 221 6.98 -2.07 -13.21
CA LEU A 221 7.83 -0.85 -13.17
C LEU A 221 7.07 0.34 -12.54
N THR A 222 5.81 0.50 -12.90
CA THR A 222 4.95 1.55 -12.34
C THR A 222 4.79 1.38 -10.82
N LEU A 223 4.58 0.16 -10.36
CA LEU A 223 4.49 -0.17 -8.93
C LEU A 223 5.80 0.10 -8.20
N GLN A 224 6.93 -0.32 -8.74
CA GLN A 224 8.25 -0.11 -8.14
C GLN A 224 8.56 1.38 -8.00
N ASN A 225 8.23 2.20 -9.00
CA ASN A 225 8.36 3.64 -8.93
C ASN A 225 7.50 4.24 -7.81
N GLU A 226 6.24 3.77 -7.65
CA GLU A 226 5.37 4.19 -6.55
C GLU A 226 5.93 3.81 -5.18
N PHE A 227 6.58 2.65 -5.04
CA PHE A 227 7.22 2.24 -3.78
C PHE A 227 8.34 3.22 -3.42
N ALA A 228 9.24 3.52 -4.35
CA ALA A 228 10.35 4.44 -4.14
C ALA A 228 9.85 5.85 -3.74
N VAL A 229 8.85 6.38 -4.45
CA VAL A 229 8.25 7.69 -4.13
C VAL A 229 7.60 7.71 -2.74
N ARG A 230 6.90 6.63 -2.36
CA ARG A 230 6.28 6.51 -1.02
C ARG A 230 7.32 6.44 0.08
N GLU A 231 8.40 5.71 -0.12
CA GLU A 231 9.48 5.59 0.86
C GLU A 231 10.13 6.94 1.13
N VAL A 232 10.54 7.66 0.07
CA VAL A 232 11.11 9.01 0.18
C VAL A 232 10.15 9.97 0.91
N ARG A 233 8.87 9.95 0.56
CA ARG A 233 7.85 10.79 1.21
C ARG A 233 7.69 10.45 2.69
N ASN A 234 7.65 9.18 3.04
CA ASN A 234 7.55 8.74 4.44
C ASN A 234 8.76 9.19 5.24
N GLN A 235 9.96 9.10 4.66
CA GLN A 235 11.19 9.56 5.30
C GLN A 235 11.17 11.08 5.53
N LEU A 236 10.78 11.87 4.53
CA LEU A 236 10.63 13.32 4.64
C LEU A 236 9.59 13.70 5.71
N ASN A 237 8.44 13.03 5.74
CA ASN A 237 7.42 13.28 6.75
C ASN A 237 7.93 12.98 8.18
N ARG A 238 8.69 11.91 8.37
CA ARG A 238 9.32 11.60 9.67
C ARG A 238 10.29 12.70 10.09
N GLN A 239 11.13 13.18 9.15
CA GLN A 239 12.07 14.27 9.42
C GLN A 239 11.32 15.58 9.79
N LEU A 240 10.30 15.97 9.02
CA LEU A 240 9.48 17.15 9.30
C LEU A 240 8.77 17.07 10.65
N ASN A 241 8.18 15.90 10.97
CA ASN A 241 7.53 15.70 12.27
C ASN A 241 8.52 15.81 13.42
N CYS A 242 9.74 15.28 13.25
CA CYS A 242 10.81 15.42 14.24
C CYS A 242 11.20 16.90 14.44
N ILE A 243 11.44 17.63 13.35
CA ILE A 243 11.78 19.07 13.40
C ILE A 243 10.68 19.86 14.07
N ASN A 244 9.41 19.67 13.64
CA ASN A 244 8.27 20.39 14.21
C ASN A 244 8.11 20.11 15.71
N SER A 245 8.22 18.85 16.13
CA SER A 245 8.15 18.50 17.57
C SER A 245 9.29 19.11 18.37
N ASN A 246 10.50 19.23 17.80
CA ASN A 246 11.62 19.89 18.47
C ASN A 246 11.40 21.39 18.58
N ILE A 247 10.84 22.05 17.54
CA ILE A 247 10.49 23.46 17.56
C ILE A 247 9.40 23.73 18.60
N GLU A 248 8.33 22.92 18.64
CA GLU A 248 7.25 23.07 19.64
C GLU A 248 7.77 22.94 21.06
N LYS A 249 8.64 21.96 21.35
CA LYS A 249 9.27 21.81 22.66
C LYS A 249 10.13 23.03 23.02
N MET A 250 10.88 23.56 22.06
CA MET A 250 11.73 24.73 22.26
C MET A 250 10.88 25.97 22.57
N VAL A 251 9.82 26.22 21.76
CA VAL A 251 8.92 27.36 21.96
C VAL A 251 8.20 27.27 23.31
N THR A 252 7.62 26.10 23.63
CA THR A 252 6.93 25.90 24.92
C THR A 252 7.87 26.08 26.10
N ALA A 253 9.11 25.59 26.02
CA ALA A 253 10.10 25.80 27.08
C ALA A 253 10.49 27.29 27.23
N SER A 254 10.68 27.97 26.10
CA SER A 254 11.00 29.42 26.11
C SER A 254 9.90 30.25 26.73
N LEU A 255 8.64 30.03 26.37
CA LEU A 255 7.49 30.73 26.94
C LEU A 255 7.40 30.54 28.46
N LYS A 256 7.53 29.28 28.93
CA LYS A 256 7.57 29.01 30.38
C LYS A 256 8.72 29.71 31.10
N GLN A 257 9.87 29.85 30.47
CA GLN A 257 11.03 30.54 31.03
C GLN A 257 10.80 32.04 31.10
N ILE A 258 10.27 32.63 30.00
CA ILE A 258 9.94 34.06 29.95
C ILE A 258 8.90 34.41 31.00
N GLU A 259 7.80 33.66 31.10
CA GLU A 259 6.77 33.83 32.12
C GLU A 259 7.35 33.80 33.55
N ALA A 260 8.24 32.83 33.80
CA ALA A 260 8.91 32.74 35.12
C ALA A 260 9.82 33.93 35.39
N ILE A 261 10.55 34.44 34.40
CA ILE A 261 11.44 35.61 34.53
C ILE A 261 10.64 36.87 34.76
N GLU A 262 9.56 37.09 33.99
CA GLU A 262 8.66 38.25 34.16
C GLU A 262 8.02 38.24 35.53
N TYR A 263 7.54 37.11 36.02
CA TYR A 263 6.97 36.98 37.35
C TYR A 263 7.99 37.32 38.45
N ILE A 264 9.24 36.85 38.36
CA ILE A 264 10.30 37.23 39.33
C ILE A 264 10.58 38.73 39.24
N SER A 265 10.62 39.29 38.03
CA SER A 265 10.86 40.71 37.81
C SER A 265 9.81 41.60 38.49
N GLU A 266 8.52 41.21 38.40
CA GLU A 266 7.39 41.96 38.98
C GLU A 266 7.33 41.87 40.52
N LYS A 267 7.68 40.68 41.08
CA LYS A 267 7.50 40.41 42.50
C LYS A 267 8.67 40.84 43.40
N VAL A 268 9.87 40.53 42.96
CA VAL A 268 11.08 40.73 43.79
C VAL A 268 12.21 41.49 43.10
N GLY A 269 12.09 41.73 41.78
CA GLY A 269 13.14 42.29 40.94
C GLY A 269 14.19 41.27 40.53
N LEU A 270 14.72 41.38 39.30
CA LEU A 270 15.76 40.47 38.78
C LEU A 270 17.13 40.68 39.44
N ASP A 271 17.39 41.87 39.99
CA ASP A 271 18.61 42.26 40.72
C ASP A 271 18.83 41.47 42.01
N THR A 272 17.79 40.83 42.52
CA THR A 272 17.88 39.91 43.68
C THR A 272 18.51 38.56 43.32
N LEU A 273 18.62 38.23 42.04
CA LEU A 273 19.20 36.98 41.57
C LEU A 273 20.73 37.04 41.53
N PRO A 274 21.41 35.87 41.71
CA PRO A 274 22.86 35.78 41.46
C PRO A 274 23.24 36.31 40.08
N PRO A 275 24.41 36.96 39.90
CA PRO A 275 24.79 37.65 38.67
C PRO A 275 24.66 36.78 37.42
N THR A 276 25.02 35.49 37.52
CA THR A 276 24.94 34.52 36.40
C THR A 276 23.51 34.11 36.03
N LEU A 277 22.54 34.17 36.95
CA LEU A 277 21.12 33.94 36.65
C LEU A 277 20.50 35.24 36.12
N TYR A 278 20.87 36.38 36.63
CA TYR A 278 20.44 37.70 36.15
C TYR A 278 20.80 37.90 34.66
N GLU A 279 22.07 37.67 34.30
CA GLU A 279 22.54 37.76 32.93
C GLU A 279 21.72 36.83 32.01
N LEU A 280 21.51 35.57 32.42
CA LEU A 280 20.73 34.61 31.63
C LEU A 280 19.26 35.00 31.46
N CYS A 281 18.63 35.65 32.47
CA CYS A 281 17.29 36.20 32.36
C CYS A 281 17.22 37.29 31.28
N LEU A 282 18.16 38.23 31.28
CA LEU A 282 18.21 39.29 30.27
C LEU A 282 18.44 38.73 28.86
N LEU A 283 19.35 37.77 28.70
CA LEU A 283 19.61 37.12 27.41
C LEU A 283 18.40 36.36 26.89
N ARG A 284 17.64 35.66 27.76
CA ARG A 284 16.44 34.93 27.34
C ARG A 284 15.31 35.89 26.94
N LEU A 285 15.10 37.00 27.65
CA LEU A 285 14.12 38.03 27.28
C LEU A 285 14.47 38.69 25.95
N ALA A 286 15.76 38.99 25.72
CA ALA A 286 16.22 39.62 24.50
C ALA A 286 16.21 38.66 23.30
N ASN A 287 16.31 37.33 23.53
CA ASN A 287 16.44 36.31 22.51
C ASN A 287 15.47 35.12 22.78
N PRO A 288 14.16 35.30 22.64
CA PRO A 288 13.14 34.31 22.98
C PRO A 288 13.18 33.08 22.09
N GLU A 289 13.66 33.20 20.84
CA GLU A 289 13.69 32.12 19.84
C GLU A 289 15.01 31.31 19.86
N GLU A 290 16.03 31.78 20.60
CA GLU A 290 17.33 31.15 20.61
C GLU A 290 17.34 29.83 21.39
N ASN A 291 18.07 28.86 20.85
CA ASN A 291 18.30 27.58 21.52
C ASN A 291 19.33 27.71 22.66
N TYR A 292 19.41 26.73 23.54
CA TYR A 292 20.31 26.76 24.69
C TYR A 292 21.80 26.84 24.33
N GLU A 293 22.20 26.36 23.18
CA GLU A 293 23.59 26.42 22.74
C GLU A 293 23.97 27.83 22.32
N ASN A 294 23.11 28.53 21.62
CA ASN A 294 23.32 29.93 21.25
C ASN A 294 23.27 30.83 22.48
N LEU A 295 22.33 30.63 23.39
CA LEU A 295 22.33 31.35 24.67
C LEU A 295 23.63 31.13 25.48
N ALA A 296 24.17 29.92 25.47
CA ALA A 296 25.43 29.58 26.13
C ALA A 296 26.62 30.35 25.56
N ARG A 297 26.61 30.59 24.23
CA ARG A 297 27.64 31.40 23.55
C ARG A 297 27.53 32.90 23.81
N LEU A 298 26.32 33.41 24.09
CA LEU A 298 26.05 34.80 24.39
C LEU A 298 26.38 35.22 25.82
N MET A 299 26.57 34.23 26.72
CA MET A 299 26.98 34.51 28.12
C MET A 299 28.41 35.03 28.19
N THR A 300 28.66 35.97 29.09
CA THR A 300 29.98 36.53 29.36
C THR A 300 31.01 35.46 29.76
N GLU A 301 30.59 34.51 30.60
CA GLU A 301 31.35 33.28 30.87
C GLU A 301 30.77 32.14 30.01
N PRO A 302 31.58 31.49 29.13
CA PRO A 302 31.11 30.40 28.28
C PRO A 302 30.52 29.26 29.10
N LEU A 303 29.28 28.88 28.76
CA LEU A 303 28.55 27.78 29.38
C LEU A 303 28.37 26.61 28.40
N THR A 304 28.07 25.47 28.96
CA THR A 304 27.58 24.35 28.18
C THR A 304 26.05 24.44 28.02
N LYS A 305 25.49 23.83 26.97
CA LYS A 305 24.04 23.68 26.79
C LYS A 305 23.35 23.15 28.07
N SER A 306 23.98 22.16 28.73
CA SER A 306 23.50 21.59 29.99
C SER A 306 23.50 22.61 31.13
N GLY A 307 24.53 23.44 31.19
CA GLY A 307 24.65 24.50 32.19
C GLY A 307 23.55 25.58 32.07
N VAL A 308 23.23 25.98 30.83
CA VAL A 308 22.11 26.91 30.57
C VAL A 308 20.78 26.27 30.97
N ASN A 309 20.53 25.03 30.57
CA ASN A 309 19.30 24.30 30.91
C ASN A 309 19.11 24.19 32.44
N HIS A 310 20.17 23.83 33.17
CA HIS A 310 20.14 23.74 34.62
C HIS A 310 19.79 25.11 35.26
N ARG A 311 20.39 26.21 34.80
CA ARG A 311 20.13 27.56 35.31
C ARG A 311 18.72 28.04 35.00
N LEU A 312 18.19 27.78 33.78
CA LEU A 312 16.82 28.11 33.42
C LEU A 312 15.79 27.32 34.25
N ARG A 313 16.06 26.06 34.56
CA ARG A 313 15.24 25.26 35.48
C ARG A 313 15.27 25.84 36.90
N LYS A 314 16.42 26.33 37.34
CA LYS A 314 16.54 26.98 38.65
C LYS A 314 15.72 28.29 38.70
N ILE A 315 15.70 29.08 37.63
CA ILE A 315 14.86 30.29 37.52
C ILE A 315 13.38 29.94 37.63
N ILE A 316 12.92 28.92 36.88
CA ILE A 316 11.53 28.44 36.97
C ILE A 316 11.20 27.97 38.39
N LYS A 317 12.12 27.26 39.05
CA LYS A 317 11.93 26.80 40.43
C LYS A 317 11.77 27.97 41.39
N ILE A 318 12.60 29.01 41.29
CA ILE A 318 12.50 30.25 42.10
C ILE A 318 11.13 30.91 41.87
N ALA A 319 10.67 31.05 40.64
CA ALA A 319 9.36 31.62 40.33
C ALA A 319 8.20 30.81 40.97
N ASN A 320 8.27 29.47 40.91
CA ASN A 320 7.27 28.63 41.55
C ASN A 320 7.28 28.75 43.08
N GLU A 321 8.45 28.76 43.70
CA GLU A 321 8.58 28.99 45.17
C GLU A 321 8.01 30.34 45.62
N LEU A 322 8.12 31.37 44.77
CA LEU A 322 7.49 32.68 45.04
C LEU A 322 5.97 32.61 44.91
N LYS A 323 5.46 31.90 43.88
CA LYS A 323 4.01 31.67 43.69
C LYS A 323 3.38 30.88 44.85
N GLU A 324 4.07 29.92 45.44
CA GLU A 324 3.59 29.12 46.57
C GLU A 324 3.57 29.91 47.91
N LYS A 325 4.38 30.96 48.04
CA LYS A 325 4.44 31.80 49.23
C LYS A 325 3.41 32.95 49.24
N GLU A 326 2.69 33.16 48.13
CA GLU A 326 1.58 34.10 48.09
C GLU A 326 0.38 33.52 48.83
N PRO A 327 -0.27 34.26 49.78
CA PRO A 327 -1.50 33.81 50.38
C PRO A 327 -2.58 33.72 49.30
N LYS A 328 -3.26 32.59 49.21
CA LYS A 328 -4.40 32.37 48.31
C LYS A 328 -5.52 33.32 48.70
N GLU A 329 -5.61 34.48 48.06
CA GLU A 329 -6.82 35.30 48.07
C GLU A 329 -7.88 34.59 47.21
N ASN A 330 -8.90 34.17 47.90
CA ASN A 330 -10.21 33.66 47.54
C ASN A 330 -10.60 33.62 46.04
N GLY A 331 -10.78 32.40 45.56
CA GLY A 331 -12.00 31.94 44.90
C GLY A 331 -12.24 32.39 43.47
N GLU A 332 -11.83 31.52 42.54
CA GLU A 332 -12.71 30.99 41.48
C GLU A 332 -12.00 29.81 40.85
N GLU A 333 -12.58 28.64 41.02
CA GLU A 333 -12.13 27.40 40.38
C GLU A 333 -12.38 27.51 38.90
N ILE A 334 -11.32 27.58 38.11
CA ILE A 334 -11.35 27.19 36.71
C ILE A 334 -10.67 25.81 36.65
N GLU A 335 -11.50 24.79 36.60
CA GLU A 335 -11.09 23.44 36.26
C GLU A 335 -10.40 23.46 34.89
N THR A 336 -9.10 23.24 34.87
CA THR A 336 -8.38 22.77 33.70
C THR A 336 -7.67 21.50 34.09
N ASP A 337 -8.38 20.40 33.89
CA ASP A 337 -7.81 19.05 33.89
C ASP A 337 -6.75 18.95 32.79
N VAL A 338 -5.49 19.01 33.18
CA VAL A 338 -4.37 18.44 32.42
C VAL A 338 -3.48 17.72 33.42
N GLU A 339 -3.82 16.47 33.70
CA GLU A 339 -2.91 15.52 34.34
C GLU A 339 -1.74 15.21 33.40
N ILE A 340 -0.59 15.84 33.64
CA ILE A 340 0.68 15.38 33.05
C ILE A 340 1.35 14.54 34.13
N LYS A 341 1.25 13.21 33.98
CA LYS A 341 2.10 12.24 34.68
C LYS A 341 3.54 12.44 34.24
N ILE A 342 4.36 12.99 35.14
CA ILE A 342 5.82 12.95 34.99
C ILE A 342 6.28 11.63 35.60
N GLU A 343 6.52 10.62 34.78
CA GLU A 343 7.28 9.44 35.18
C GLU A 343 8.75 9.84 35.24
N GLU A 344 9.34 9.66 36.41
CA GLU A 344 10.80 9.73 36.64
C GLU A 344 11.46 8.55 35.91
N GLU A 345 11.93 8.75 34.68
CA GLU A 345 12.86 7.82 34.05
C GLU A 345 14.25 7.99 34.64
N LYS A 346 14.70 6.93 35.31
CA LYS A 346 16.07 6.70 35.73
C LYS A 346 16.99 6.80 34.51
N THR A 347 18.03 7.61 34.67
CA THR A 347 19.17 7.72 33.75
C THR A 347 19.83 6.37 33.50
N GLU A 348 19.47 5.73 32.40
CA GLU A 348 20.35 4.77 31.72
C GLU A 348 21.06 5.52 30.58
N GLU A 349 22.39 5.59 30.68
CA GLU A 349 23.27 6.04 29.60
C GLU A 349 23.06 5.19 28.37
N LYS A 350 22.26 5.67 27.42
CA LYS A 350 22.23 5.11 26.06
C LYS A 350 23.31 5.80 25.23
N LYS A 351 24.31 5.01 24.86
CA LYS A 351 25.32 5.34 23.86
C LYS A 351 24.64 5.91 22.60
N GLU A 352 25.11 7.06 22.16
CA GLU A 352 24.74 7.64 20.87
C GLU A 352 25.02 6.66 19.73
N PRO A 353 24.12 6.50 18.75
CA PRO A 353 24.45 5.74 17.55
C PRO A 353 25.47 6.55 16.74
N GLU A 354 26.64 5.97 16.53
CA GLU A 354 27.65 6.46 15.59
C GLU A 354 27.04 6.50 14.18
N PHE A 355 26.94 7.69 13.60
CA PHE A 355 26.63 7.84 12.18
C PHE A 355 27.86 7.45 11.37
N PRO A 356 27.74 6.59 10.36
CA PRO A 356 28.84 6.31 9.47
C PRO A 356 29.21 7.57 8.69
N VAL A 357 30.48 7.96 8.80
CA VAL A 357 31.10 8.99 7.99
C VAL A 357 31.01 8.56 6.53
N MET A 358 30.41 9.36 5.67
CA MET A 358 30.45 9.15 4.23
C MET A 358 31.90 9.36 3.76
N GLU A 359 32.60 8.27 3.51
CA GLU A 359 33.82 8.29 2.74
C GLU A 359 33.51 8.50 1.25
N ASP A 360 34.29 9.37 0.67
CA ASP A 360 34.39 9.74 -0.73
C ASP A 360 34.02 8.66 -1.74
N PHE A 361 32.97 8.88 -2.53
CA PHE A 361 32.83 8.25 -3.84
C PHE A 361 33.59 9.08 -4.87
N GLY A 362 34.89 8.75 -5.00
CA GLY A 362 35.70 9.14 -6.13
C GLY A 362 35.24 8.42 -7.39
N ARG A 363 35.08 9.23 -8.44
CA ARG A 363 35.24 8.97 -9.90
C ARG A 363 35.15 7.50 -10.34
N TRP A 364 34.07 7.19 -11.11
CA TRP A 364 34.18 6.64 -12.48
C TRP A 364 32.89 7.01 -13.24
#